data_ff3c1a95f60e52e2a266b4a36c89fea1
#
_entry.id   ff3c1a95f60e52e2a266b4a36c89fea1
#
_cell.length_a   1.000
_cell.length_b   1.000
_cell.length_c   1.000
_cell.angle_alpha   90.00
_cell.angle_beta   90.00
_cell.angle_gamma   90.00
#
_symmetry.space_group_name_H-M   'P 1'
#
loop_
_entity.id
_entity.type
_entity.pdbx_description
1 polymer ?
#
loop_
_entity_poly.entity_id
_entity_poly.type
_entity_poly.pdbx_seq_one_letter_code
_entity_poly.pdbx_strand_id
1 'polypeptide(L)'
;MAPVSATTQEVLSEVSRLPLHAVVELRSPDGRQVFLLGETHVKARRAADVCRRAVEGFSLRGVEHLQRDQVVAGQVLGPVLGAVREALEVLSGGGLAGSTIEVALDLPEGTTVELERTDRVPLGLQVGAAYLALHVALAVPALLLLPWSGAGWLRPLRVAVKTLGVHLYALPLAYALRDRPWGWVIQPLVTILTTRDQLLAEGILRMLETHPTEPAVVIVGRAHVPGVVERLVDQGFRRVAPAVVRRPAVQGG
;
A
#
# COMPACT_ATOMS: atom_id res chain seq x y z
N MET A 1 -18.45 -0.16 23.18
CA MET A 1 -17.46 0.39 22.23
C MET A 1 -17.80 1.84 21.94
N ALA A 2 -16.85 2.76 22.08
CA ALA A 2 -17.03 4.13 21.65
C ALA A 2 -16.97 4.21 20.10
N PRO A 3 -17.92 4.88 19.45
CA PRO A 3 -17.85 5.09 18.01
C PRO A 3 -16.70 6.06 17.68
N VAL A 4 -16.16 5.92 16.45
CA VAL A 4 -15.18 6.88 15.91
C VAL A 4 -15.82 8.27 15.89
N SER A 5 -15.06 9.30 16.28
CA SER A 5 -15.56 10.66 16.37
C SER A 5 -16.08 11.18 15.01
N ALA A 6 -17.05 12.07 15.03
CA ALA A 6 -17.58 12.68 13.81
C ALA A 6 -16.48 13.41 13.01
N THR A 7 -15.55 14.07 13.70
CA THR A 7 -14.39 14.73 13.09
C THR A 7 -13.49 13.73 12.34
N THR A 8 -13.19 12.58 12.94
CA THR A 8 -12.37 11.54 12.29
C THR A 8 -13.08 10.98 11.06
N GLN A 9 -14.41 10.76 11.13
CA GLN A 9 -15.19 10.30 9.98
C GLN A 9 -15.19 11.31 8.83
N GLU A 10 -15.25 12.61 9.13
CA GLU A 10 -15.14 13.66 8.13
C GLU A 10 -13.79 13.64 7.43
N VAL A 11 -12.68 13.50 8.20
CA VAL A 11 -11.34 13.40 7.64
C VAL A 11 -11.18 12.13 6.77
N LEU A 12 -11.70 10.99 7.20
CA LEU A 12 -11.72 9.77 6.38
C LEU A 12 -12.49 9.94 5.07
N SER A 13 -13.60 10.69 5.11
CA SER A 13 -14.36 11.07 3.90
C SER A 13 -13.53 11.99 2.99
N GLU A 14 -12.72 12.90 3.55
CA GLU A 14 -11.78 13.72 2.76
C GLU A 14 -10.71 12.84 2.10
N VAL A 15 -10.10 11.88 2.83
CA VAL A 15 -9.13 10.91 2.27
C VAL A 15 -9.72 10.14 1.11
N SER A 16 -10.98 9.68 1.22
CA SER A 16 -11.63 8.89 0.17
C SER A 16 -11.81 9.64 -1.15
N ARG A 17 -11.74 10.97 -1.13
CA ARG A 17 -11.82 11.84 -2.33
C ARG A 17 -10.46 12.16 -2.94
N LEU A 18 -9.36 11.80 -2.25
CA LEU A 18 -8.02 12.02 -2.79
C LEU A 18 -7.73 11.06 -3.95
N PRO A 19 -7.09 11.54 -5.02
CA PRO A 19 -6.64 10.66 -6.10
C PRO A 19 -5.72 9.56 -5.57
N LEU A 20 -5.88 8.34 -6.09
CA LEU A 20 -5.05 7.19 -5.74
C LEU A 20 -5.14 6.71 -4.28
N HIS A 21 -6.13 7.19 -3.52
CA HIS A 21 -6.43 6.69 -2.17
C HIS A 21 -7.73 5.89 -2.17
N ALA A 22 -7.88 5.07 -1.15
CA ALA A 22 -9.10 4.31 -0.90
C ALA A 22 -9.35 4.26 0.61
N VAL A 23 -10.61 4.38 1.02
CA VAL A 23 -11.02 4.13 2.40
C VAL A 23 -12.15 3.10 2.36
N VAL A 24 -11.98 2.01 3.09
CA VAL A 24 -13.00 0.97 3.23
C VAL A 24 -13.30 0.79 4.70
N GLU A 25 -14.53 1.02 5.10
CA GLU A 25 -15.01 0.68 6.44
C GLU A 25 -15.47 -0.77 6.46
N LEU A 26 -14.97 -1.51 7.44
CA LEU A 26 -15.38 -2.87 7.75
C LEU A 26 -15.92 -2.93 9.18
N ARG A 27 -16.84 -3.84 9.41
CA ARG A 27 -17.25 -4.24 10.76
C ARG A 27 -16.86 -5.68 11.00
N SER A 28 -16.10 -5.90 12.05
CA SER A 28 -15.72 -7.25 12.50
C SER A 28 -16.95 -8.03 12.98
N PRO A 29 -16.87 -9.35 13.15
CA PRO A 29 -17.97 -10.17 13.67
C PRO A 29 -18.50 -9.72 15.02
N ASP A 30 -17.64 -9.17 15.87
CA ASP A 30 -17.97 -8.60 17.20
C ASP A 30 -18.43 -7.12 17.13
N GLY A 31 -18.57 -6.55 15.92
CA GLY A 31 -19.16 -5.23 15.67
C GLY A 31 -18.17 -4.07 15.69
N ARG A 32 -16.86 -4.31 15.82
CA ARG A 32 -15.83 -3.25 15.79
C ARG A 32 -15.69 -2.60 14.44
N GLN A 33 -15.37 -1.31 14.44
CA GLN A 33 -15.06 -0.55 13.24
C GLN A 33 -13.57 -0.69 12.90
N VAL A 34 -13.31 -1.08 11.67
CA VAL A 34 -11.97 -1.16 11.10
C VAL A 34 -11.96 -0.40 9.79
N PHE A 35 -11.09 0.59 9.69
CA PHE A 35 -10.95 1.40 8.50
C PHE A 35 -9.65 1.01 7.77
N LEU A 36 -9.77 0.47 6.55
CA LEU A 36 -8.61 0.28 5.69
C LEU A 36 -8.38 1.55 4.89
N LEU A 37 -7.20 2.14 5.08
CA LEU A 37 -6.71 3.28 4.35
C LEU A 37 -5.68 2.80 3.33
N GLY A 38 -6.09 2.71 2.07
CA GLY A 38 -5.22 2.36 0.95
C GLY A 38 -4.53 3.58 0.38
N GLU A 39 -3.20 3.60 0.35
CA GLU A 39 -2.44 4.74 -0.12
C GLU A 39 -1.36 4.38 -1.13
N THR A 40 -0.82 5.39 -1.82
CA THR A 40 0.46 5.30 -2.52
C THR A 40 1.58 5.76 -1.61
N HIS A 41 2.73 5.07 -1.65
CA HIS A 41 3.88 5.39 -0.79
C HIS A 41 4.51 6.76 -1.07
N VAL A 42 4.22 7.36 -2.22
CA VAL A 42 4.61 8.73 -2.57
C VAL A 42 3.36 9.49 -2.97
N LYS A 43 3.12 10.62 -2.34
CA LYS A 43 1.90 11.42 -2.54
C LYS A 43 2.20 12.92 -2.44
N ALA A 44 1.27 13.74 -2.94
CA ALA A 44 1.33 15.18 -2.75
C ALA A 44 1.26 15.53 -1.26
N ARG A 45 2.01 16.55 -0.83
CA ARG A 45 2.10 16.96 0.59
C ARG A 45 0.73 17.19 1.23
N ARG A 46 -0.18 17.86 0.51
CA ARG A 46 -1.56 18.06 0.97
C ARG A 46 -2.28 16.74 1.26
N ALA A 47 -2.10 15.72 0.42
CA ALA A 47 -2.70 14.41 0.64
C ALA A 47 -2.09 13.72 1.86
N ALA A 48 -0.77 13.86 2.08
CA ALA A 48 -0.10 13.35 3.27
C ALA A 48 -0.64 13.98 4.55
N ASP A 49 -0.87 15.30 4.56
CA ASP A 49 -1.43 16.00 5.73
C ASP A 49 -2.86 15.53 6.06
N VAL A 50 -3.68 15.25 5.05
CA VAL A 50 -5.03 14.71 5.26
C VAL A 50 -4.97 13.28 5.81
N CYS A 51 -4.14 12.42 5.24
CA CYS A 51 -3.95 11.05 5.71
C CYS A 51 -3.39 11.02 7.14
N ARG A 52 -2.44 11.90 7.47
CA ARG A 52 -1.89 12.06 8.83
C ARG A 52 -3.00 12.36 9.83
N ARG A 53 -3.83 13.38 9.57
CA ARG A 53 -4.97 13.73 10.45
C ARG A 53 -5.95 12.58 10.62
N ALA A 54 -6.18 11.77 9.57
CA ALA A 54 -7.02 10.59 9.67
C ALA A 54 -6.44 9.57 10.64
N VAL A 55 -5.12 9.31 10.57
CA VAL A 55 -4.43 8.33 11.41
C VAL A 55 -4.31 8.80 12.87
N GLU A 56 -4.08 10.10 13.10
CA GLU A 56 -4.04 10.71 14.43
C GLU A 56 -5.38 10.55 15.19
N GLY A 57 -6.49 10.40 14.47
CA GLY A 57 -7.81 10.17 15.07
C GLY A 57 -8.04 8.78 15.67
N PHE A 58 -7.04 7.87 15.62
CA PHE A 58 -7.16 6.51 16.12
C PHE A 58 -6.07 6.19 17.16
N SER A 59 -6.49 5.55 18.25
CA SER A 59 -5.58 4.99 19.26
C SER A 59 -4.94 3.67 18.82
N LEU A 60 -5.62 2.90 17.96
CA LEU A 60 -5.13 1.64 17.43
C LEU A 60 -4.87 1.74 15.92
N ARG A 61 -3.64 1.49 15.52
CA ARG A 61 -3.18 1.60 14.14
C ARG A 61 -2.51 0.32 13.71
N GLY A 62 -2.88 -0.21 12.56
CA GLY A 62 -2.17 -1.28 11.87
C GLY A 62 -1.41 -0.70 10.67
N VAL A 63 -0.17 -1.12 10.46
CA VAL A 63 0.64 -0.63 9.34
C VAL A 63 1.20 -1.78 8.52
N GLU A 64 1.19 -1.61 7.20
CA GLU A 64 1.92 -2.45 6.27
C GLU A 64 3.41 -2.19 6.44
N HIS A 65 4.09 -3.04 7.17
CA HIS A 65 5.53 -2.96 7.36
C HIS A 65 6.16 -4.35 7.26
N LEU A 66 6.82 -4.61 6.14
CA LEU A 66 7.63 -5.81 5.97
C LEU A 66 9.05 -5.50 6.44
N GLN A 67 9.55 -6.27 7.38
CA GLN A 67 10.95 -6.17 7.81
C GLN A 67 11.86 -6.52 6.62
N ARG A 68 12.47 -5.49 6.01
CA ARG A 68 13.24 -5.59 4.74
C ARG A 68 14.45 -6.52 4.86
N ASP A 69 15.03 -6.62 6.03
CA ASP A 69 16.18 -7.45 6.39
C ASP A 69 15.87 -8.95 6.34
N GLN A 70 14.61 -9.34 6.46
CA GLN A 70 14.20 -10.74 6.35
C GLN A 70 14.12 -11.25 4.91
N VAL A 71 14.07 -10.36 3.91
CA VAL A 71 14.00 -10.72 2.50
C VAL A 71 15.29 -10.29 1.81
N VAL A 72 16.10 -11.26 1.34
CA VAL A 72 17.39 -10.98 0.67
C VAL A 72 17.23 -9.95 -0.46
N ALA A 73 16.18 -10.06 -1.26
CA ALA A 73 15.88 -9.06 -2.29
C ALA A 73 15.53 -7.67 -1.73
N GLY A 74 15.00 -7.58 -0.51
CA GLY A 74 14.72 -6.32 0.18
C GLY A 74 15.98 -5.57 0.57
N GLN A 75 17.05 -6.29 0.93
CA GLN A 75 18.35 -5.69 1.23
C GLN A 75 18.97 -5.01 0.00
N VAL A 76 18.75 -5.56 -1.19
CA VAL A 76 19.26 -4.99 -2.45
C VAL A 76 18.32 -3.92 -2.99
N LEU A 77 17.03 -4.16 -3.00
CA LEU A 77 16.04 -3.25 -3.57
C LEU A 77 15.71 -2.06 -2.66
N GLY A 78 15.77 -2.24 -1.34
CA GLY A 78 15.46 -1.20 -0.38
C GLY A 78 16.28 0.08 -0.58
N PRO A 79 17.62 0.01 -0.67
CA PRO A 79 18.46 1.18 -0.96
C PRO A 79 18.15 1.83 -2.31
N VAL A 80 17.90 1.03 -3.36
CA VAL A 80 17.59 1.54 -4.71
C VAL A 80 16.24 2.28 -4.70
N LEU A 81 15.22 1.71 -4.11
CA LEU A 81 13.90 2.35 -4.00
C LEU A 81 13.95 3.58 -3.09
N GLY A 82 14.76 3.55 -2.03
CA GLY A 82 15.02 4.71 -1.17
C GLY A 82 15.65 5.85 -1.94
N ALA A 83 16.72 5.59 -2.70
CA ALA A 83 17.40 6.59 -3.52
C ALA A 83 16.46 7.18 -4.61
N VAL A 84 15.64 6.35 -5.25
CA VAL A 84 14.65 6.81 -6.23
C VAL A 84 13.61 7.73 -5.56
N ARG A 85 13.14 7.38 -4.37
CA ARG A 85 12.21 8.21 -3.59
C ARG A 85 12.83 9.56 -3.23
N GLU A 86 14.04 9.57 -2.69
CA GLU A 86 14.78 10.81 -2.35
C GLU A 86 14.97 11.70 -3.59
N ALA A 87 15.36 11.10 -4.72
CA ALA A 87 15.50 11.84 -5.97
C ALA A 87 14.18 12.49 -6.41
N LEU A 88 13.05 11.77 -6.31
CA LEU A 88 11.73 12.31 -6.65
C LEU A 88 11.31 13.43 -5.68
N GLU A 89 11.62 13.30 -4.40
CA GLU A 89 11.33 14.34 -3.39
C GLU A 89 12.12 15.62 -3.68
N VAL A 90 13.41 15.50 -3.97
CA VAL A 90 14.27 16.62 -4.36
C VAL A 90 13.79 17.26 -5.68
N LEU A 91 13.53 16.46 -6.70
CA LEU A 91 13.08 16.94 -8.02
C LEU A 91 11.71 17.61 -7.96
N SER A 92 10.86 17.22 -7.02
CA SER A 92 9.55 17.84 -6.82
C SER A 92 9.61 19.14 -6.01
N GLY A 93 10.79 19.58 -5.57
CA GLY A 93 10.94 20.76 -4.71
C GLY A 93 10.23 20.64 -3.37
N GLY A 94 10.11 19.41 -2.82
CA GLY A 94 9.39 19.14 -1.57
C GLY A 94 7.87 19.09 -1.73
N GLY A 95 7.34 19.07 -2.97
CA GLY A 95 5.91 18.92 -3.24
C GLY A 95 5.37 17.51 -3.00
N LEU A 96 6.27 16.52 -2.87
CA LEU A 96 5.95 15.15 -2.53
C LEU A 96 6.30 14.87 -1.05
N ALA A 97 5.55 13.97 -0.46
CA ALA A 97 5.75 13.48 0.90
C ALA A 97 5.79 11.96 0.93
N GLY A 98 6.41 11.41 1.98
CA GLY A 98 6.49 9.98 2.22
C GLY A 98 5.18 9.31 2.62
N SER A 99 5.29 8.04 2.98
CA SER A 99 4.15 7.21 3.38
C SER A 99 3.57 7.63 4.72
N THR A 100 2.26 7.51 4.88
CA THR A 100 1.57 7.67 6.17
C THR A 100 1.97 6.55 7.15
N ILE A 101 2.51 5.43 6.68
CA ILE A 101 3.06 4.36 7.51
C ILE A 101 4.18 4.90 8.41
N GLU A 102 5.12 5.67 7.85
CA GLU A 102 6.21 6.28 8.62
C GLU A 102 5.66 7.24 9.68
N VAL A 103 4.67 8.05 9.30
CA VAL A 103 3.99 8.94 10.26
C VAL A 103 3.32 8.15 11.39
N ALA A 104 2.64 7.05 11.07
CA ALA A 104 1.95 6.24 12.07
C ALA A 104 2.92 5.56 13.05
N LEU A 105 4.11 5.16 12.57
CA LEU A 105 5.16 4.58 13.41
C LEU A 105 5.77 5.60 14.38
N ASP A 106 5.82 6.88 13.98
CA ASP A 106 6.41 7.96 14.76
C ASP A 106 5.43 8.65 15.73
N LEU A 107 4.13 8.30 15.67
CA LEU A 107 3.14 8.90 16.57
C LEU A 107 3.31 8.40 18.00
N PRO A 108 3.51 9.31 18.98
CA PRO A 108 3.82 8.94 20.36
C PRO A 108 2.60 8.40 21.13
N GLU A 109 1.39 8.75 20.70
CA GLU A 109 0.15 8.37 21.38
C GLU A 109 -0.50 7.19 20.65
N GLY A 110 -1.06 6.24 21.44
CA GLY A 110 -1.75 5.06 20.94
C GLY A 110 -0.80 3.90 20.63
N THR A 111 -1.36 2.87 20.02
CA THR A 111 -0.64 1.63 19.69
C THR A 111 -0.56 1.46 18.18
N THR A 112 0.67 1.31 17.67
CA THR A 112 0.92 0.99 16.26
C THR A 112 1.45 -0.43 16.14
N VAL A 113 0.79 -1.27 15.32
CA VAL A 113 1.08 -2.68 15.13
C VAL A 113 1.57 -2.92 13.70
N GLU A 114 2.74 -3.53 13.57
CA GLU A 114 3.25 -4.01 12.29
C GLU A 114 2.52 -5.30 11.89
N LEU A 115 1.79 -5.27 10.80
CA LEU A 115 0.87 -6.36 10.42
C LEU A 115 1.58 -7.54 9.76
N GLU A 116 2.66 -7.29 9.03
CA GLU A 116 3.37 -8.33 8.26
C GLU A 116 4.49 -9.02 9.08
N ARG A 117 4.46 -8.89 10.40
CA ARG A 117 5.43 -9.55 11.25
C ARG A 117 5.26 -11.08 11.15
N THR A 118 6.31 -11.76 10.74
CA THR A 118 6.36 -13.21 10.58
C THR A 118 7.73 -13.75 11.01
N ASP A 119 7.73 -14.93 11.62
CA ASP A 119 8.99 -15.59 12.02
C ASP A 119 9.72 -16.20 10.80
N ARG A 120 9.00 -16.43 9.71
CA ARG A 120 9.55 -16.98 8.47
C ARG A 120 8.93 -16.31 7.26
N VAL A 121 9.79 -15.80 6.39
CA VAL A 121 9.33 -15.21 5.12
C VAL A 121 8.70 -16.30 4.24
N PRO A 122 7.44 -16.16 3.83
CA PRO A 122 6.79 -17.14 2.96
C PRO A 122 7.51 -17.31 1.62
N LEU A 123 7.53 -18.54 1.11
CA LEU A 123 8.19 -18.86 -0.15
C LEU A 123 7.67 -18.00 -1.33
N GLY A 124 6.37 -17.75 -1.38
CA GLY A 124 5.78 -16.89 -2.41
C GLY A 124 6.36 -15.48 -2.43
N LEU A 125 6.63 -14.91 -1.25
CA LEU A 125 7.26 -13.60 -1.13
C LEU A 125 8.72 -13.64 -1.59
N GLN A 126 9.47 -14.70 -1.25
CA GLN A 126 10.85 -14.88 -1.69
C GLN A 126 10.94 -15.02 -3.22
N VAL A 127 10.07 -15.82 -3.84
CA VAL A 127 10.01 -16.02 -5.29
C VAL A 127 9.69 -14.71 -6.00
N GLY A 128 8.66 -13.99 -5.57
CA GLY A 128 8.30 -12.71 -6.17
C GLY A 128 9.38 -11.64 -6.00
N ALA A 129 10.02 -11.58 -4.83
CA ALA A 129 11.12 -10.66 -4.56
C ALA A 129 12.36 -11.00 -5.38
N ALA A 130 12.72 -12.28 -5.53
CA ALA A 130 13.81 -12.73 -6.38
C ALA A 130 13.57 -12.39 -7.86
N TYR A 131 12.32 -12.57 -8.34
CA TYR A 131 11.92 -12.16 -9.68
C TYR A 131 12.09 -10.65 -9.88
N LEU A 132 11.65 -9.83 -8.93
CA LEU A 132 11.80 -8.38 -9.01
C LEU A 132 13.28 -7.96 -8.99
N ALA A 133 14.08 -8.56 -8.12
CA ALA A 133 15.53 -8.31 -8.04
C ALA A 133 16.25 -8.67 -9.35
N LEU A 134 15.92 -9.81 -9.95
CA LEU A 134 16.46 -10.22 -11.25
C LEU A 134 16.12 -9.21 -12.36
N HIS A 135 14.90 -8.71 -12.37
CA HIS A 135 14.48 -7.69 -13.34
C HIS A 135 15.26 -6.38 -13.18
N VAL A 136 15.45 -5.92 -11.95
CA VAL A 136 16.27 -4.73 -11.67
C VAL A 136 17.73 -4.97 -12.07
N ALA A 137 18.28 -6.13 -11.72
CA ALA A 137 19.65 -6.50 -12.06
C ALA A 137 19.90 -6.58 -13.57
N LEU A 138 18.92 -6.98 -14.36
CA LEU A 138 19.01 -7.02 -15.82
C LEU A 138 18.76 -5.63 -16.47
N ALA A 139 17.85 -4.85 -15.91
CA ALA A 139 17.50 -3.53 -16.45
C ALA A 139 18.63 -2.51 -16.29
N VAL A 140 19.30 -2.48 -15.13
CA VAL A 140 20.36 -1.51 -14.84
C VAL A 140 21.55 -1.65 -15.78
N PRO A 141 22.17 -2.83 -15.97
CA PRO A 141 23.25 -3.01 -16.95
C PRO A 141 22.81 -2.71 -18.38
N ALA A 142 21.59 -3.11 -18.78
CA ALA A 142 21.07 -2.81 -20.10
C ALA A 142 20.96 -1.30 -20.35
N LEU A 143 20.60 -0.52 -19.34
CA LEU A 143 20.56 0.94 -19.41
C LEU A 143 21.97 1.56 -19.48
N LEU A 144 22.93 1.01 -18.72
CA LEU A 144 24.30 1.53 -18.65
C LEU A 144 25.15 1.15 -19.87
N LEU A 145 24.92 -0.05 -20.44
CA LEU A 145 25.70 -0.57 -21.57
C LEU A 145 25.17 -0.14 -22.94
N LEU A 146 24.02 0.53 -22.99
CA LEU A 146 23.51 1.06 -24.24
C LEU A 146 24.42 2.17 -24.77
N PRO A 147 24.98 1.99 -26.00
CA PRO A 147 25.87 3.00 -26.55
C PRO A 147 25.11 4.32 -26.76
N TRP A 148 25.68 5.39 -26.24
CA TRP A 148 25.20 6.76 -26.42
C TRP A 148 25.48 7.28 -27.84
N SER A 149 26.03 6.43 -28.74
CA SER A 149 26.49 6.79 -30.08
C SER A 149 25.32 6.81 -31.07
N GLY A 150 25.17 7.93 -31.73
CA GLY A 150 24.46 8.10 -33.01
C GLY A 150 22.93 8.12 -32.89
N ALA A 151 22.31 9.03 -33.54
CA ALA A 151 20.87 9.19 -33.80
C ALA A 151 19.93 9.11 -32.60
N GLY A 152 20.40 9.44 -31.41
CA GLY A 152 19.39 9.70 -30.44
C GLY A 152 19.76 9.49 -29.00
N TRP A 153 20.00 10.61 -28.35
CA TRP A 153 19.86 10.77 -26.93
C TRP A 153 18.51 10.18 -26.39
N LEU A 154 17.51 9.96 -27.25
CA LEU A 154 16.24 9.30 -26.96
C LEU A 154 16.32 7.77 -26.89
N ARG A 155 17.42 7.13 -27.32
CA ARG A 155 17.54 5.68 -27.33
C ARG A 155 17.55 5.07 -25.93
N PRO A 156 18.35 5.58 -24.97
CA PRO A 156 18.29 5.11 -23.57
C PRO A 156 16.93 5.40 -22.93
N LEU A 157 16.30 6.54 -23.25
CA LEU A 157 14.96 6.84 -22.76
C LEU A 157 13.93 5.85 -23.31
N ARG A 158 14.02 5.45 -24.59
CA ARG A 158 13.13 4.44 -25.18
C ARG A 158 13.30 3.08 -24.55
N VAL A 159 14.52 2.68 -24.22
CA VAL A 159 14.79 1.41 -23.53
C VAL A 159 14.31 1.48 -22.09
N ALA A 160 14.58 2.58 -21.39
CA ALA A 160 14.07 2.81 -20.04
C ALA A 160 12.53 2.78 -20.02
N VAL A 161 11.88 3.47 -20.96
CA VAL A 161 10.41 3.48 -21.09
C VAL A 161 9.88 2.09 -21.47
N LYS A 162 10.56 1.34 -22.36
CA LYS A 162 10.16 -0.04 -22.69
C LYS A 162 10.35 -0.99 -21.50
N THR A 163 11.46 -0.89 -20.81
CA THR A 163 11.75 -1.74 -19.64
C THR A 163 10.82 -1.41 -18.48
N LEU A 164 10.67 -0.13 -18.15
CA LEU A 164 9.67 0.35 -17.19
C LEU A 164 8.24 0.05 -17.66
N GLY A 165 7.97 0.19 -18.96
CA GLY A 165 6.67 -0.14 -19.54
C GLY A 165 6.32 -1.61 -19.35
N VAL A 166 7.23 -2.52 -19.66
CA VAL A 166 7.04 -3.97 -19.40
C VAL A 166 6.78 -4.22 -17.92
N HIS A 167 7.46 -3.51 -17.02
CA HIS A 167 7.26 -3.67 -15.57
C HIS A 167 5.99 -2.98 -15.06
N LEU A 168 5.62 -1.84 -15.63
CA LEU A 168 4.34 -1.20 -15.34
C LEU A 168 3.15 -2.04 -15.82
N TYR A 169 3.29 -2.74 -16.95
CA TYR A 169 2.30 -3.76 -17.37
C TYR A 169 2.30 -4.99 -16.46
N ALA A 170 3.42 -5.30 -15.83
CA ALA A 170 3.52 -6.45 -14.93
C ALA A 170 2.60 -6.34 -13.71
N LEU A 171 2.43 -5.15 -13.14
CA LEU A 171 1.51 -4.93 -12.00
C LEU A 171 0.04 -5.09 -12.38
N PRO A 172 -0.51 -4.46 -13.43
CA PRO A 172 -1.88 -4.70 -13.88
C PRO A 172 -2.12 -6.16 -14.25
N LEU A 173 -1.14 -6.81 -14.88
CA LEU A 173 -1.23 -8.23 -15.22
C LEU A 173 -1.23 -9.11 -13.96
N ALA A 174 -0.35 -8.84 -13.00
CA ALA A 174 -0.35 -9.53 -11.72
C ALA A 174 -1.71 -9.37 -11.01
N TYR A 175 -2.27 -8.17 -11.07
CA TYR A 175 -3.58 -7.88 -10.52
C TYR A 175 -4.69 -8.68 -11.20
N ALA A 176 -4.68 -8.76 -12.53
CA ALA A 176 -5.65 -9.52 -13.31
C ALA A 176 -5.55 -11.05 -13.11
N LEU A 177 -4.35 -11.53 -12.76
CA LEU A 177 -4.06 -12.95 -12.58
C LEU A 177 -4.08 -13.41 -11.13
N ARG A 178 -4.24 -12.50 -10.15
CA ARG A 178 -4.09 -12.81 -8.72
C ARG A 178 -5.03 -13.93 -8.22
N ASP A 179 -6.24 -13.99 -8.78
CA ASP A 179 -7.26 -14.96 -8.39
C ASP A 179 -7.17 -16.27 -9.21
N ARG A 180 -6.15 -16.40 -10.06
CA ARG A 180 -5.89 -17.60 -10.84
C ARG A 180 -4.83 -18.47 -10.16
N PRO A 181 -5.10 -19.76 -9.90
CA PRO A 181 -4.16 -20.64 -9.19
C PRO A 181 -2.82 -20.82 -9.92
N TRP A 182 -2.80 -20.60 -11.24
CA TRP A 182 -1.61 -20.63 -12.10
C TRP A 182 -1.05 -19.23 -12.42
N GLY A 183 -1.67 -18.17 -11.92
CA GLY A 183 -1.31 -16.77 -12.23
C GLY A 183 0.16 -16.45 -11.91
N TRP A 184 0.69 -17.02 -10.83
CA TRP A 184 2.08 -16.85 -10.40
C TRP A 184 3.11 -17.45 -11.39
N VAL A 185 2.73 -18.46 -12.17
CA VAL A 185 3.61 -19.07 -13.20
C VAL A 185 3.83 -18.08 -14.34
N ILE A 186 2.78 -17.35 -14.74
CA ILE A 186 2.86 -16.34 -15.81
C ILE A 186 3.47 -15.04 -15.29
N GLN A 187 3.07 -14.63 -14.09
CA GLN A 187 3.51 -13.37 -13.48
C GLN A 187 3.85 -13.58 -12.01
N PRO A 188 5.14 -13.84 -11.68
CA PRO A 188 5.57 -14.10 -10.30
C PRO A 188 5.27 -12.98 -9.30
N LEU A 189 5.04 -11.74 -9.73
CA LEU A 189 4.60 -10.66 -8.83
C LEU A 189 3.24 -10.92 -8.20
N VAL A 190 2.43 -11.83 -8.76
CA VAL A 190 1.18 -12.30 -8.14
C VAL A 190 1.46 -12.86 -6.75
N THR A 191 2.58 -13.56 -6.56
CA THR A 191 2.94 -14.15 -5.27
C THR A 191 3.20 -13.09 -4.19
N ILE A 192 3.77 -11.93 -4.58
CA ILE A 192 3.96 -10.81 -3.64
C ILE A 192 2.60 -10.29 -3.21
N LEU A 193 1.71 -10.00 -4.16
CA LEU A 193 0.38 -9.45 -3.86
C LEU A 193 -0.42 -10.40 -2.96
N THR A 194 -0.60 -11.65 -3.40
CA THR A 194 -1.46 -12.62 -2.70
C THR A 194 -0.91 -13.00 -1.34
N THR A 195 0.42 -13.17 -1.20
CA THR A 195 1.04 -13.53 0.08
C THR A 195 0.98 -12.36 1.06
N ARG A 196 1.23 -11.14 0.60
CA ARG A 196 1.13 -9.96 1.46
C ARG A 196 -0.31 -9.67 1.87
N ASP A 197 -1.28 -9.82 0.97
CA ASP A 197 -2.70 -9.71 1.30
C ASP A 197 -3.10 -10.69 2.42
N GLN A 198 -2.55 -11.90 2.40
CA GLN A 198 -2.77 -12.89 3.44
C GLN A 198 -2.12 -12.46 4.76
N LEU A 199 -0.83 -12.10 4.75
CA LEU A 199 -0.12 -11.66 5.96
C LEU A 199 -0.78 -10.43 6.59
N LEU A 200 -1.21 -9.48 5.78
CA LEU A 200 -1.91 -8.29 6.24
C LEU A 200 -3.25 -8.63 6.89
N ALA A 201 -4.05 -9.50 6.28
CA ALA A 201 -5.32 -9.93 6.86
C ALA A 201 -5.11 -10.67 8.19
N GLU A 202 -4.16 -11.63 8.25
CA GLU A 202 -3.80 -12.33 9.48
C GLU A 202 -3.27 -11.37 10.55
N GLY A 203 -2.47 -10.39 10.17
CA GLY A 203 -1.97 -9.34 11.06
C GLY A 203 -3.09 -8.48 11.65
N ILE A 204 -4.08 -8.12 10.84
CA ILE A 204 -5.27 -7.40 11.30
C ILE A 204 -6.04 -8.23 12.33
N LEU A 205 -6.27 -9.51 12.06
CA LEU A 205 -6.96 -10.40 13.00
C LEU A 205 -6.21 -10.47 14.33
N ARG A 206 -4.89 -10.72 14.32
CA ARG A 206 -4.08 -10.74 15.54
C ARG A 206 -4.10 -9.41 16.31
N MET A 207 -4.01 -8.29 15.59
CA MET A 207 -4.11 -6.96 16.19
C MET A 207 -5.44 -6.78 16.92
N LEU A 208 -6.54 -7.19 16.29
CA LEU A 208 -7.88 -7.06 16.85
C LEU A 208 -8.11 -8.02 18.03
N GLU A 209 -7.52 -9.20 18.05
CA GLU A 209 -7.55 -10.13 19.19
C GLU A 209 -6.84 -9.55 20.42
N THR A 210 -5.69 -8.89 20.21
CA THR A 210 -4.92 -8.28 21.31
C THR A 210 -5.53 -6.98 21.83
N HIS A 211 -6.32 -6.27 21.00
CA HIS A 211 -6.95 -5.00 21.35
C HIS A 211 -8.47 -5.07 21.13
N PRO A 212 -9.22 -5.74 21.99
CA PRO A 212 -10.62 -6.15 21.70
C PRO A 212 -11.65 -5.03 21.69
N THR A 213 -11.34 -3.83 22.18
CA THR A 213 -12.34 -2.78 22.41
C THR A 213 -12.21 -1.55 21.51
N GLU A 214 -11.08 -1.39 20.84
CA GLU A 214 -10.75 -0.16 20.11
C GLU A 214 -11.13 -0.22 18.63
N PRO A 215 -11.67 0.88 18.07
CA PRO A 215 -11.73 1.01 16.63
C PRO A 215 -10.32 1.16 16.06
N ALA A 216 -10.08 0.61 14.87
CA ALA A 216 -8.75 0.58 14.28
C ALA A 216 -8.73 1.25 12.90
N VAL A 217 -7.61 1.93 12.61
CA VAL A 217 -7.22 2.27 11.23
C VAL A 217 -6.07 1.39 10.79
N VAL A 218 -6.14 0.90 9.56
CA VAL A 218 -5.13 0.05 8.95
C VAL A 218 -4.62 0.72 7.68
N ILE A 219 -3.32 0.99 7.63
CA ILE A 219 -2.67 1.68 6.52
C ILE A 219 -1.95 0.64 5.67
N VAL A 220 -2.37 0.51 4.42
CA VAL A 220 -1.81 -0.45 3.46
C VAL A 220 -1.61 0.20 2.10
N GLY A 221 -0.72 -0.36 1.28
CA GLY A 221 -0.63 0.00 -0.12
C GLY A 221 -1.98 -0.21 -0.81
N ARG A 222 -2.41 0.74 -1.63
CA ARG A 222 -3.71 0.68 -2.31
C ARG A 222 -3.95 -0.64 -3.07
N ALA A 223 -2.89 -1.23 -3.59
CA ALA A 223 -2.95 -2.50 -4.32
C ALA A 223 -3.43 -3.66 -3.45
N HIS A 224 -3.19 -3.60 -2.13
CA HIS A 224 -3.55 -4.65 -1.17
C HIS A 224 -5.00 -4.55 -0.67
N VAL A 225 -5.63 -3.38 -0.77
CA VAL A 225 -6.98 -3.15 -0.21
C VAL A 225 -8.00 -4.19 -0.66
N PRO A 226 -8.16 -4.49 -1.97
CA PRO A 226 -9.17 -5.48 -2.39
C PRO A 226 -8.92 -6.88 -1.85
N GLY A 227 -7.66 -7.36 -1.90
CA GLY A 227 -7.34 -8.71 -1.43
C GLY A 227 -7.43 -8.87 0.09
N VAL A 228 -7.08 -7.82 0.85
CA VAL A 228 -7.26 -7.81 2.31
C VAL A 228 -8.75 -7.78 2.67
N VAL A 229 -9.55 -6.94 2.00
CA VAL A 229 -11.01 -6.86 2.23
C VAL A 229 -11.67 -8.21 1.98
N GLU A 230 -11.34 -8.87 0.86
CA GLU A 230 -11.90 -10.18 0.52
C GLU A 230 -11.62 -11.21 1.62
N ARG A 231 -10.36 -11.32 2.08
CA ARG A 231 -9.99 -12.25 3.14
C ARG A 231 -10.64 -11.94 4.48
N LEU A 232 -10.80 -10.67 4.83
CA LEU A 232 -11.50 -10.28 6.05
C LEU A 232 -13.01 -10.58 5.96
N VAL A 233 -13.62 -10.40 4.77
CA VAL A 233 -15.02 -10.78 4.55
C VAL A 233 -15.22 -12.28 4.70
N ASP A 234 -14.28 -13.11 4.21
CA ASP A 234 -14.30 -14.56 4.41
C ASP A 234 -14.17 -14.94 5.90
N GLN A 235 -13.59 -14.07 6.73
CA GLN A 235 -13.53 -14.20 8.20
C GLN A 235 -14.75 -13.59 8.92
N GLY A 236 -15.80 -13.26 8.17
CA GLY A 236 -17.07 -12.78 8.72
C GLY A 236 -17.17 -11.27 8.91
N PHE A 237 -16.19 -10.50 8.45
CA PHE A 237 -16.33 -9.04 8.43
C PHE A 237 -17.39 -8.59 7.44
N ARG A 238 -18.04 -7.48 7.74
CA ARG A 238 -19.03 -6.88 6.85
C ARG A 238 -18.52 -5.55 6.32
N ARG A 239 -18.56 -5.38 5.02
CA ARG A 239 -18.26 -4.09 4.40
C ARG A 239 -19.42 -3.13 4.67
N VAL A 240 -19.13 -1.96 5.22
CA VAL A 240 -20.08 -0.88 5.37
C VAL A 240 -20.13 -0.11 4.06
N ALA A 241 -21.33 0.00 3.48
CA ALA A 241 -21.49 0.83 2.29
C ALA A 241 -21.14 2.29 2.64
N PRO A 242 -20.38 3.00 1.81
CA PRO A 242 -20.11 4.41 2.05
C PRO A 242 -21.46 5.12 2.20
N ALA A 243 -21.62 5.85 3.32
CA ALA A 243 -22.79 6.68 3.50
C ALA A 243 -22.88 7.62 2.29
N VAL A 244 -23.94 7.49 1.51
CA VAL A 244 -24.20 8.39 0.39
C VAL A 244 -24.43 9.76 1.02
N VAL A 245 -23.40 10.60 1.08
CA VAL A 245 -23.54 12.00 1.46
C VAL A 245 -24.39 12.64 0.36
N ARG A 246 -25.71 12.63 0.57
CA ARG A 246 -26.61 13.42 -0.28
C ARG A 246 -26.13 14.85 -0.17
N ARG A 247 -25.59 15.39 -1.25
CA ARG A 247 -25.36 16.84 -1.34
C ARG A 247 -26.69 17.50 -0.99
N PRO A 248 -26.72 18.43 -0.02
CA PRO A 248 -27.91 19.25 0.14
C PRO A 248 -28.24 19.86 -1.22
N ALA A 249 -29.48 19.70 -1.66
CA ALA A 249 -29.94 20.32 -2.87
C ALA A 249 -29.62 21.82 -2.75
N VAL A 250 -28.81 22.34 -3.64
CA VAL A 250 -28.59 23.77 -3.75
C VAL A 250 -29.97 24.34 -4.09
N GLN A 251 -30.63 24.90 -3.07
CA GLN A 251 -31.84 25.69 -3.27
C GLN A 251 -31.40 26.91 -4.07
N GLY A 252 -31.67 26.86 -5.38
CA GLY A 252 -31.53 28.00 -6.26
C GLY A 252 -32.46 29.11 -5.78
N GLY A 253 -31.88 30.20 -5.35
CA GLY A 253 -32.51 31.48 -5.21
C GLY A 253 -32.25 32.34 -6.45
#